data_9c3cca1b2819b4096addf29b850e48b1
#
_entry.id   9c3cca1b2819b4096addf29b850e48b1
#
_cell.length_a   1.000
_cell.length_b   1.000
_cell.length_c   1.000
_cell.angle_alpha   90.00
_cell.angle_beta   90.00
_cell.angle_gamma   90.00
#
_symmetry.space_group_name_H-M   'P 1'
#
loop_
_entity.id
_entity.type
_entity.pdbx_description
1 polymer ?
#
loop_
_entity_poly.entity_id
_entity_poly.type
_entity_poly.pdbx_seq_one_letter_code
_entity_poly.pdbx_strand_id
1 'polypeptide(L)'
;PVPIIPKFVDIVVNGINSKNYEIKAFAQDPYSLKQRSTYLSNVAKDMYAKDIIAQAERNTGVSFKQSSVATKELPRTREELELHMQLSYKQGVEIAEEEVIDNVLAFNKYDLVNRRLTEDIVIIGIGALKTSFNKSNGVVVDYVDPANLVYSYTNDPNFEDIWYVGEIKSLTIPEIKKQFPYITGDELETMVRYPGRQGYISNPNMDNDLVQVLYFEYKTYVDQVFKIKRTDQGLEKTLQKEDFFNPPPSDNFERVSRSIEVLYSGVKVMGAPQMLEWKLAENMTRPKSDLTKVNMNYAICAPNLYQGRIDSLVGRITSFADMIQLTSLKLQQVIQRMVPDGVFVDVDGLAEVDLGNGTNYNPQEALNMYFQTGSIVGRSLTQDGDPNRGKVPIQELQSSSANGKIQSLINTYQYYLQMIRDVTGLNEARDGSVPDKNALVGVQKLAAANSNTATRHILQSGLYLTQEVAE
;
A
#
# COMPACT_ATOMS: atom_id res chain seq x y z
N PRO A 1 15.89 -5.07 -19.32
CA PRO A 1 15.80 -4.36 -18.05
C PRO A 1 15.89 -5.36 -16.89
N VAL A 2 16.54 -4.94 -15.81
CA VAL A 2 16.65 -5.76 -14.58
C VAL A 2 15.50 -5.38 -13.66
N PRO A 3 14.50 -6.25 -13.39
CA PRO A 3 13.29 -5.92 -12.63
C PRO A 3 13.56 -5.97 -11.12
N ILE A 4 14.28 -4.97 -10.59
CA ILE A 4 14.63 -4.92 -9.16
C ILE A 4 13.50 -4.34 -8.33
N ILE A 5 12.84 -3.27 -8.80
CA ILE A 5 11.74 -2.63 -8.07
C ILE A 5 10.62 -3.62 -7.74
N PRO A 6 10.10 -4.42 -8.69
CA PRO A 6 9.07 -5.41 -8.39
C PRO A 6 9.44 -6.36 -7.26
N LYS A 7 10.70 -6.83 -7.21
CA LYS A 7 11.17 -7.69 -6.11
C LYS A 7 10.94 -7.04 -4.74
N PHE A 8 11.31 -5.77 -4.57
CA PHE A 8 11.17 -5.07 -3.28
C PHE A 8 9.70 -4.77 -2.96
N VAL A 9 8.89 -4.42 -3.96
CA VAL A 9 7.45 -4.23 -3.81
C VAL A 9 6.78 -5.53 -3.33
N ASP A 10 7.05 -6.65 -4.00
CA ASP A 10 6.49 -7.96 -3.66
C ASP A 10 6.86 -8.41 -2.24
N ILE A 11 8.09 -8.13 -1.79
CA ILE A 11 8.54 -8.45 -0.44
C ILE A 11 7.73 -7.68 0.60
N VAL A 12 7.48 -6.39 0.36
CA VAL A 12 6.70 -5.55 1.29
C VAL A 12 5.23 -5.96 1.27
N VAL A 13 4.62 -6.04 0.10
CA VAL A 13 3.19 -6.35 -0.07
C VAL A 13 2.85 -7.74 0.46
N ASN A 14 3.63 -8.77 0.09
CA ASN A 14 3.38 -10.13 0.57
C ASN A 14 3.81 -10.33 2.03
N GLY A 15 4.71 -9.51 2.54
CA GLY A 15 5.13 -9.51 3.95
C GLY A 15 4.10 -8.87 4.88
N ILE A 16 3.22 -8.03 4.36
CA ILE A 16 2.05 -7.47 5.06
C ILE A 16 0.88 -8.38 4.74
N ASN A 17 0.67 -9.39 5.57
CA ASN A 17 -0.39 -10.36 5.35
C ASN A 17 -1.76 -9.67 5.38
N SER A 18 -2.60 -9.95 4.42
CA SER A 18 -3.90 -9.31 4.19
C SER A 18 -4.90 -9.46 5.34
N LYS A 19 -4.71 -10.38 6.24
CA LYS A 19 -5.62 -10.67 7.36
C LYS A 19 -4.98 -10.53 8.73
N ASN A 20 -4.25 -9.42 8.96
CA ASN A 20 -3.63 -9.11 10.26
C ASN A 20 -4.53 -8.26 11.18
N TYR A 21 -5.82 -8.24 10.95
CA TYR A 21 -6.77 -7.47 11.75
C TYR A 21 -7.93 -8.35 12.23
N GLU A 22 -8.44 -8.01 13.38
CA GLU A 22 -9.66 -8.53 13.95
C GLU A 22 -10.56 -7.33 14.27
N ILE A 23 -11.76 -7.31 13.71
CA ILE A 23 -12.71 -6.23 13.95
C ILE A 23 -13.49 -6.57 15.22
N LYS A 24 -13.56 -5.61 16.15
CA LYS A 24 -14.33 -5.72 17.38
C LYS A 24 -15.27 -4.54 17.49
N ALA A 25 -16.55 -4.83 17.63
CA ALA A 25 -17.58 -3.84 17.88
C ALA A 25 -17.82 -3.66 19.38
N PHE A 26 -18.04 -2.43 19.78
CA PHE A 26 -18.39 -2.07 21.17
C PHE A 26 -19.60 -1.16 21.17
N ALA A 27 -20.70 -1.62 21.77
CA ALA A 27 -21.90 -0.83 21.92
C ALA A 27 -21.68 0.31 22.94
N GLN A 28 -21.98 1.54 22.54
CA GLN A 28 -21.82 2.76 23.35
C GLN A 28 -23.14 3.39 23.77
N ASP A 29 -24.27 2.77 23.44
CA ASP A 29 -25.58 3.25 23.86
C ASP A 29 -25.76 3.14 25.37
N PRO A 30 -26.55 4.03 26.02
CA PRO A 30 -26.72 4.04 27.46
C PRO A 30 -27.27 2.73 28.06
N TYR A 31 -28.07 1.99 27.29
CA TYR A 31 -28.63 0.73 27.72
C TYR A 31 -27.56 -0.37 27.77
N SER A 32 -26.77 -0.49 26.73
CA SER A 32 -25.66 -1.44 26.64
C SER A 32 -24.56 -1.17 27.67
N LEU A 33 -24.24 0.09 27.90
CA LEU A 33 -23.32 0.50 28.97
C LEU A 33 -23.82 0.13 30.35
N LYS A 34 -25.13 0.30 30.60
CA LYS A 34 -25.75 -0.12 31.86
C LYS A 34 -25.69 -1.64 32.04
N GLN A 35 -26.00 -2.41 31.01
CA GLN A 35 -25.90 -3.86 31.05
C GLN A 35 -24.47 -4.32 31.33
N ARG A 36 -23.48 -3.73 30.65
CA ARG A 36 -22.05 -4.00 30.85
C ARG A 36 -21.61 -3.69 32.28
N SER A 37 -22.03 -2.54 32.81
CA SER A 37 -21.74 -2.14 34.19
C SER A 37 -22.39 -3.07 35.19
N THR A 38 -23.64 -3.52 34.96
CA THR A 38 -24.33 -4.46 35.78
C THR A 38 -23.65 -5.84 35.80
N TYR A 39 -23.25 -6.31 34.61
CA TYR A 39 -22.51 -7.57 34.47
C TYR A 39 -21.16 -7.51 35.19
N LEU A 40 -20.38 -6.45 34.98
CA LEU A 40 -19.13 -6.20 35.69
C LEU A 40 -19.30 -6.24 37.21
N SER A 41 -20.34 -5.56 37.74
CA SER A 41 -20.67 -5.55 39.18
C SER A 41 -21.01 -6.94 39.69
N ASN A 42 -21.76 -7.73 38.93
CA ASN A 42 -22.12 -9.08 39.31
C ASN A 42 -20.91 -10.02 39.31
N VAL A 43 -20.09 -10.01 38.26
CA VAL A 43 -18.87 -10.83 38.23
C VAL A 43 -17.89 -10.43 39.34
N ALA A 44 -17.74 -9.13 39.62
CA ALA A 44 -16.93 -8.66 40.73
C ALA A 44 -17.45 -9.17 42.09
N LYS A 45 -18.78 -9.14 42.31
CA LYS A 45 -19.39 -9.72 43.52
C LYS A 45 -19.13 -11.21 43.65
N ASP A 46 -19.30 -11.94 42.55
CA ASP A 46 -19.05 -13.39 42.48
C ASP A 46 -17.58 -13.71 42.73
N MET A 47 -16.65 -12.89 42.21
CA MET A 47 -15.23 -13.01 42.49
C MET A 47 -14.89 -12.90 43.95
N TYR A 48 -15.44 -11.88 44.67
CA TYR A 48 -15.21 -11.68 46.09
C TYR A 48 -15.97 -12.69 46.97
N ALA A 49 -17.14 -13.16 46.51
CA ALA A 49 -17.94 -14.13 47.23
C ALA A 49 -17.49 -15.60 47.03
N LYS A 50 -16.62 -15.87 46.06
CA LYS A 50 -16.22 -17.23 45.66
C LYS A 50 -15.78 -18.12 46.80
N ASP A 51 -14.93 -17.61 47.68
CA ASP A 51 -14.39 -18.38 48.80
C ASP A 51 -15.47 -18.64 49.88
N ILE A 52 -16.35 -17.66 50.09
CA ILE A 52 -17.48 -17.80 51.04
C ILE A 52 -18.50 -18.80 50.51
N ILE A 53 -18.83 -18.73 49.22
CA ILE A 53 -19.75 -19.67 48.57
C ILE A 53 -19.18 -21.09 48.58
N ALA A 54 -17.90 -21.26 48.24
CA ALA A 54 -17.23 -22.56 48.28
C ALA A 54 -17.20 -23.17 49.68
N GLN A 55 -17.08 -22.37 50.73
CA GLN A 55 -17.14 -22.82 52.11
C GLN A 55 -18.59 -23.20 52.56
N ALA A 56 -19.58 -22.42 52.10
CA ALA A 56 -20.99 -22.71 52.33
C ALA A 56 -21.44 -24.01 51.61
N GLU A 57 -21.02 -24.21 50.36
CA GLU A 57 -21.30 -25.44 49.60
C GLU A 57 -20.68 -26.67 50.24
N ARG A 58 -19.46 -26.58 50.79
CA ARG A 58 -18.82 -27.67 51.54
C ARG A 58 -19.57 -28.02 52.81
N ASN A 59 -20.16 -27.01 53.50
CA ASN A 59 -20.84 -27.22 54.76
C ASN A 59 -22.29 -27.70 54.59
N THR A 60 -22.98 -27.31 53.53
CA THR A 60 -24.40 -27.60 53.32
C THR A 60 -24.64 -28.72 52.29
N GLY A 61 -23.64 -29.09 51.47
CA GLY A 61 -23.78 -30.07 50.40
C GLY A 61 -24.67 -29.60 49.23
N VAL A 62 -25.14 -28.38 49.26
CA VAL A 62 -26.01 -27.79 48.23
C VAL A 62 -25.19 -26.83 47.35
N SER A 63 -25.29 -26.95 46.03
CA SER A 63 -24.62 -26.05 45.11
C SER A 63 -25.40 -24.73 44.97
N PHE A 64 -24.79 -23.61 45.37
CA PHE A 64 -25.33 -22.26 45.27
C PHE A 64 -24.87 -21.59 43.95
N LYS A 65 -25.15 -22.19 42.82
CA LYS A 65 -24.77 -21.64 41.53
C LYS A 65 -25.62 -20.42 41.18
N GLN A 66 -25.12 -19.22 41.44
CA GLN A 66 -25.73 -17.95 41.01
C GLN A 66 -24.86 -17.15 40.06
N SER A 67 -23.66 -17.63 39.74
CA SER A 67 -22.76 -16.89 38.81
C SER A 67 -23.10 -17.14 37.35
N SER A 68 -23.12 -16.09 36.56
CA SER A 68 -23.26 -16.16 35.10
C SER A 68 -22.00 -16.73 34.39
N VAL A 69 -20.89 -16.83 35.14
CA VAL A 69 -19.60 -17.36 34.66
C VAL A 69 -19.31 -18.70 35.35
N ALA A 70 -18.78 -19.65 34.59
CA ALA A 70 -18.36 -20.92 35.14
C ALA A 70 -17.30 -20.74 36.25
N THR A 71 -17.44 -21.44 37.37
CA THR A 71 -16.57 -21.27 38.58
C THR A 71 -15.07 -21.43 38.26
N LYS A 72 -14.72 -22.17 37.20
CA LYS A 72 -13.33 -22.35 36.73
C LYS A 72 -12.78 -21.13 35.97
N GLU A 73 -13.66 -20.35 35.36
CA GLU A 73 -13.33 -19.20 34.52
C GLU A 73 -13.51 -17.86 35.25
N LEU A 74 -13.93 -17.90 36.51
CA LEU A 74 -14.08 -16.70 37.31
C LEU A 74 -12.72 -16.05 37.58
N PRO A 75 -12.59 -14.74 37.26
CA PRO A 75 -11.36 -13.98 37.50
C PRO A 75 -11.01 -14.01 39.00
N ARG A 76 -9.71 -13.97 39.31
CA ARG A 76 -9.19 -13.96 40.67
C ARG A 76 -8.68 -12.61 41.11
N THR A 77 -8.20 -11.82 40.15
CA THR A 77 -7.65 -10.50 40.38
C THR A 77 -8.43 -9.45 39.58
N ARG A 78 -8.27 -8.20 39.96
CA ARG A 78 -8.87 -7.07 39.21
C ARG A 78 -8.39 -7.02 37.77
N GLU A 79 -7.14 -7.32 37.54
CA GLU A 79 -6.54 -7.35 36.19
C GLU A 79 -7.14 -8.46 35.32
N GLU A 80 -7.36 -9.66 35.93
CA GLU A 80 -8.06 -10.76 35.25
C GLU A 80 -9.52 -10.40 34.95
N LEU A 81 -10.19 -9.64 35.84
CA LEU A 81 -11.53 -9.16 35.60
C LEU A 81 -11.60 -8.17 34.43
N GLU A 82 -10.67 -7.23 34.35
CA GLU A 82 -10.56 -6.31 33.23
C GLU A 82 -10.29 -7.07 31.93
N LEU A 83 -9.42 -8.07 31.96
CA LEU A 83 -9.14 -8.94 30.81
C LEU A 83 -10.36 -9.77 30.40
N HIS A 84 -11.10 -10.33 31.36
CA HIS A 84 -12.35 -11.03 31.09
C HIS A 84 -13.39 -10.14 30.44
N MET A 85 -13.53 -8.89 30.89
CA MET A 85 -14.44 -7.91 30.27
C MET A 85 -14.03 -7.50 28.85
N GLN A 86 -12.76 -7.56 28.54
CA GLN A 86 -12.27 -7.25 27.20
C GLN A 86 -12.36 -8.43 26.22
N LEU A 87 -12.12 -9.64 26.70
CA LEU A 87 -11.98 -10.82 25.85
C LEU A 87 -13.22 -11.71 25.80
N SER A 88 -13.94 -11.82 26.92
CA SER A 88 -15.01 -12.83 27.08
C SER A 88 -16.42 -12.22 27.14
N TYR A 89 -16.54 -10.96 27.57
CA TYR A 89 -17.84 -10.30 27.62
C TYR A 89 -18.18 -9.65 26.28
N LYS A 90 -19.23 -10.15 25.65
CA LYS A 90 -19.81 -9.54 24.43
C LYS A 90 -21.33 -9.51 24.56
N GLN A 91 -21.92 -8.44 24.05
CA GLN A 91 -23.37 -8.31 23.92
C GLN A 91 -23.83 -8.90 22.59
N GLY A 92 -25.10 -9.33 22.52
CA GLY A 92 -25.66 -9.85 21.28
C GLY A 92 -25.60 -8.86 20.11
N VAL A 93 -25.75 -7.57 20.40
CA VAL A 93 -25.64 -6.49 19.37
C VAL A 93 -24.21 -6.40 18.86
N GLU A 94 -23.20 -6.42 19.73
CA GLU A 94 -21.79 -6.38 19.36
C GLU A 94 -21.39 -7.57 18.47
N ILE A 95 -21.89 -8.78 18.83
CA ILE A 95 -21.65 -9.99 18.02
C ILE A 95 -22.32 -9.87 16.65
N ALA A 96 -23.54 -9.36 16.60
CA ALA A 96 -24.26 -9.17 15.35
C ALA A 96 -23.59 -8.14 14.43
N GLU A 97 -23.09 -7.04 14.99
CA GLU A 97 -22.32 -6.02 14.24
C GLU A 97 -21.03 -6.59 13.68
N GLU A 98 -20.24 -7.33 14.48
CA GLU A 98 -19.02 -8.00 14.02
C GLU A 98 -19.30 -8.96 12.86
N GLU A 99 -20.33 -9.80 13.00
CA GLU A 99 -20.73 -10.76 11.95
C GLU A 99 -21.20 -10.07 10.66
N VAL A 100 -21.96 -8.97 10.80
CA VAL A 100 -22.42 -8.19 9.62
C VAL A 100 -21.23 -7.55 8.90
N ILE A 101 -20.28 -6.95 9.63
CA ILE A 101 -19.10 -6.33 9.04
C ILE A 101 -18.25 -7.39 8.32
N ASP A 102 -17.99 -8.54 8.96
CA ASP A 102 -17.22 -9.63 8.36
C ASP A 102 -17.91 -10.15 7.09
N ASN A 103 -19.24 -10.29 7.09
CA ASN A 103 -20.00 -10.71 5.92
C ASN A 103 -19.94 -9.68 4.78
N VAL A 104 -20.04 -8.38 5.09
CA VAL A 104 -19.91 -7.31 4.09
C VAL A 104 -18.52 -7.31 3.49
N LEU A 105 -17.47 -7.42 4.29
CA LEU A 105 -16.09 -7.48 3.81
C LEU A 105 -15.85 -8.72 2.94
N ALA A 106 -16.36 -9.88 3.34
CA ALA A 106 -16.26 -11.11 2.57
C ALA A 106 -17.01 -11.02 1.23
N PHE A 107 -18.23 -10.45 1.22
CA PHE A 107 -19.03 -10.24 0.02
C PHE A 107 -18.31 -9.34 -1.00
N ASN A 108 -17.69 -8.28 -0.53
CA ASN A 108 -16.91 -7.33 -1.35
C ASN A 108 -15.51 -7.84 -1.70
N LYS A 109 -15.12 -9.03 -1.25
CA LYS A 109 -13.76 -9.58 -1.44
C LYS A 109 -12.67 -8.59 -0.98
N TYR A 110 -12.88 -8.00 0.18
CA TYR A 110 -12.05 -6.93 0.71
C TYR A 110 -10.56 -7.30 0.79
N ASP A 111 -10.23 -8.56 1.02
CA ASP A 111 -8.83 -9.02 1.03
C ASP A 111 -8.08 -8.71 -0.29
N LEU A 112 -8.77 -8.82 -1.45
CA LEU A 112 -8.19 -8.47 -2.74
C LEU A 112 -8.03 -6.96 -2.91
N VAL A 113 -9.03 -6.20 -2.45
CA VAL A 113 -8.99 -4.73 -2.45
C VAL A 113 -7.87 -4.23 -1.55
N ASN A 114 -7.76 -4.76 -0.34
CA ASN A 114 -6.71 -4.38 0.62
C ASN A 114 -5.30 -4.69 0.11
N ARG A 115 -5.10 -5.83 -0.58
CA ARG A 115 -3.83 -6.12 -1.23
C ARG A 115 -3.47 -5.07 -2.28
N ARG A 116 -4.41 -4.69 -3.13
CA ARG A 116 -4.21 -3.66 -4.16
C ARG A 116 -3.91 -2.29 -3.55
N LEU A 117 -4.62 -1.93 -2.47
CA LEU A 117 -4.33 -0.73 -1.70
C LEU A 117 -2.91 -0.71 -1.14
N THR A 118 -2.47 -1.85 -0.59
CA THR A 118 -1.11 -1.97 -0.06
C THR A 118 -0.08 -1.81 -1.18
N GLU A 119 -0.34 -2.36 -2.38
CA GLU A 119 0.50 -2.14 -3.56
C GLU A 119 0.57 -0.65 -3.92
N ASP A 120 -0.55 0.06 -3.95
CA ASP A 120 -0.59 1.50 -4.28
C ASP A 120 0.13 2.36 -3.24
N ILE A 121 -0.05 2.07 -1.95
CA ILE A 121 0.67 2.76 -0.87
C ILE A 121 2.18 2.56 -1.00
N VAL A 122 2.63 1.37 -1.39
CA VAL A 122 4.06 1.08 -1.61
C VAL A 122 4.59 1.78 -2.86
N ILE A 123 3.85 1.74 -3.97
CA ILE A 123 4.30 2.21 -5.29
C ILE A 123 4.12 3.73 -5.42
N ILE A 124 2.93 4.23 -5.10
CA ILE A 124 2.54 5.64 -5.32
C ILE A 124 2.61 6.44 -4.02
N GLY A 125 2.39 5.77 -2.87
CA GLY A 125 2.38 6.40 -1.55
C GLY A 125 1.00 6.81 -1.05
N ILE A 126 -0.08 6.51 -1.77
CA ILE A 126 -1.45 6.82 -1.42
C ILE A 126 -2.36 5.65 -1.77
N GLY A 127 -3.31 5.35 -0.90
CA GLY A 127 -4.36 4.37 -1.13
C GLY A 127 -5.74 5.01 -0.96
N ALA A 128 -6.70 4.62 -1.76
CA ALA A 128 -8.06 5.16 -1.73
C ALA A 128 -9.11 4.08 -1.96
N LEU A 129 -10.19 4.17 -1.20
CA LEU A 129 -11.40 3.35 -1.28
C LEU A 129 -12.62 4.25 -1.37
N LYS A 130 -13.70 3.69 -1.88
CA LYS A 130 -15.03 4.29 -1.82
C LYS A 130 -16.01 3.31 -1.22
N THR A 131 -16.76 3.76 -0.23
CA THR A 131 -17.92 3.05 0.30
C THR A 131 -19.19 3.61 -0.31
N SER A 132 -20.09 2.76 -0.74
CA SER A 132 -21.38 3.17 -1.30
C SER A 132 -22.47 2.21 -0.89
N PHE A 133 -23.71 2.69 -0.86
CA PHE A 133 -24.87 1.85 -0.59
C PHE A 133 -25.73 1.72 -1.84
N ASN A 134 -26.00 0.50 -2.24
CA ASN A 134 -26.90 0.19 -3.33
C ASN A 134 -28.02 -0.71 -2.83
N LYS A 135 -29.27 -0.36 -3.14
CA LYS A 135 -30.46 -1.14 -2.73
C LYS A 135 -30.43 -2.60 -3.19
N SER A 136 -29.73 -2.90 -4.28
CA SER A 136 -29.62 -4.25 -4.81
C SER A 136 -28.50 -5.07 -4.17
N ASN A 137 -27.37 -4.44 -3.86
CA ASN A 137 -26.15 -5.12 -3.42
C ASN A 137 -25.81 -4.84 -1.95
N GLY A 138 -26.55 -3.93 -1.28
CA GLY A 138 -26.23 -3.47 0.06
C GLY A 138 -25.03 -2.53 0.07
N VAL A 139 -24.15 -2.70 1.05
CA VAL A 139 -22.90 -1.92 1.18
C VAL A 139 -21.86 -2.46 0.20
N VAL A 140 -21.36 -1.59 -0.66
CA VAL A 140 -20.34 -1.89 -1.66
C VAL A 140 -19.07 -1.12 -1.31
N VAL A 141 -17.95 -1.83 -1.27
CA VAL A 141 -16.61 -1.27 -1.06
C VAL A 141 -15.83 -1.39 -2.37
N ASP A 142 -15.62 -0.26 -3.02
CA ASP A 142 -14.93 -0.18 -4.30
C ASP A 142 -13.50 0.34 -4.13
N TYR A 143 -12.58 -0.25 -4.88
CA TYR A 143 -11.23 0.28 -5.04
C TYR A 143 -11.25 1.54 -5.90
N VAL A 144 -10.52 2.56 -5.50
CA VAL A 144 -10.33 3.80 -6.26
C VAL A 144 -8.88 3.89 -6.71
N ASP A 145 -8.66 4.00 -8.01
CA ASP A 145 -7.32 4.16 -8.58
C ASP A 145 -6.77 5.56 -8.24
N PRO A 146 -5.65 5.64 -7.50
CA PRO A 146 -5.05 6.92 -7.13
C PRO A 146 -4.67 7.81 -8.33
N ALA A 147 -4.41 7.23 -9.50
CA ALA A 147 -4.11 7.98 -10.71
C ALA A 147 -5.29 8.82 -11.20
N ASN A 148 -6.51 8.41 -10.86
CA ASN A 148 -7.76 9.04 -11.24
C ASN A 148 -8.43 9.82 -10.09
N LEU A 149 -7.78 9.87 -8.93
CA LEU A 149 -8.29 10.53 -7.74
C LEU A 149 -8.06 12.04 -7.81
N VAL A 150 -9.10 12.81 -7.48
CA VAL A 150 -9.07 14.28 -7.39
C VAL A 150 -9.51 14.67 -5.97
N TYR A 151 -8.73 15.49 -5.29
CA TYR A 151 -9.02 15.91 -3.91
C TYR A 151 -8.56 17.33 -3.63
N SER A 152 -9.11 17.94 -2.58
CA SER A 152 -8.68 19.26 -2.12
C SER A 152 -7.30 19.17 -1.44
N TYR A 153 -6.55 20.29 -1.47
CA TYR A 153 -5.28 20.34 -0.78
C TYR A 153 -5.44 20.02 0.71
N THR A 154 -4.57 19.14 1.21
CA THR A 154 -4.50 18.75 2.61
C THR A 154 -3.05 18.55 3.06
N ASN A 155 -2.81 18.69 4.35
CA ASN A 155 -1.57 18.29 5.02
C ASN A 155 -1.80 17.10 5.95
N ASP A 156 -3.04 16.64 6.09
CA ASP A 156 -3.38 15.50 6.93
C ASP A 156 -3.15 14.18 6.18
N PRO A 157 -2.32 13.26 6.70
CA PRO A 157 -2.10 11.95 6.10
C PRO A 157 -3.38 11.10 5.94
N ASN A 158 -4.39 11.35 6.75
CA ASN A 158 -5.66 10.62 6.75
C ASN A 158 -6.75 11.32 5.94
N PHE A 159 -6.49 12.49 5.38
CA PHE A 159 -7.43 13.25 4.54
C PHE A 159 -8.76 13.61 5.22
N GLU A 160 -8.79 13.77 6.53
CA GLU A 160 -10.01 14.12 7.27
C GLU A 160 -10.48 15.56 7.02
N ASP A 161 -9.54 16.48 6.70
CA ASP A 161 -9.77 17.91 6.48
C ASP A 161 -10.19 18.28 5.05
N ILE A 162 -10.29 17.30 4.13
CA ILE A 162 -10.68 17.57 2.75
C ILE A 162 -12.14 18.02 2.66
N TRP A 163 -12.41 18.96 1.75
CA TRP A 163 -13.75 19.45 1.51
C TRP A 163 -14.35 19.02 0.17
N TYR A 164 -13.54 18.49 -0.78
CA TYR A 164 -14.02 17.76 -1.94
C TYR A 164 -13.10 16.60 -2.29
N VAL A 165 -13.70 15.59 -2.86
CA VAL A 165 -13.03 14.41 -3.41
C VAL A 165 -13.79 13.92 -4.62
N GLY A 166 -13.10 13.30 -5.56
CA GLY A 166 -13.73 12.69 -6.73
C GLY A 166 -12.81 11.71 -7.44
N GLU A 167 -13.41 10.95 -8.33
CA GLU A 167 -12.71 9.98 -9.17
C GLU A 167 -13.11 10.17 -10.64
N ILE A 168 -12.17 10.03 -11.55
CA ILE A 168 -12.41 10.08 -12.99
C ILE A 168 -12.50 8.64 -13.50
N LYS A 169 -13.67 8.25 -14.01
CA LYS A 169 -13.88 6.93 -14.63
C LYS A 169 -14.04 7.07 -16.14
N SER A 170 -13.38 6.19 -16.89
CA SER A 170 -13.60 6.05 -18.32
C SER A 170 -14.71 5.04 -18.55
N LEU A 171 -15.85 5.51 -19.03
CA LEU A 171 -17.06 4.70 -19.26
C LEU A 171 -17.43 4.71 -20.73
N THR A 172 -18.02 3.60 -21.18
CA THR A 172 -18.64 3.54 -22.49
C THR A 172 -20.01 4.22 -22.48
N ILE A 173 -20.45 4.72 -23.62
CA ILE A 173 -21.78 5.36 -23.76
C ILE A 173 -22.93 4.44 -23.32
N PRO A 174 -22.95 3.14 -23.66
CA PRO A 174 -23.96 2.21 -23.15
C PRO A 174 -23.99 2.09 -21.63
N GLU A 175 -22.81 2.14 -20.97
CA GLU A 175 -22.72 2.12 -19.49
C GLU A 175 -23.28 3.40 -18.87
N ILE A 176 -22.96 4.55 -19.45
CA ILE A 176 -23.54 5.84 -19.04
C ILE A 176 -25.05 5.81 -19.16
N LYS A 177 -25.59 5.32 -20.29
CA LYS A 177 -27.05 5.20 -20.52
C LYS A 177 -27.69 4.22 -19.54
N LYS A 178 -27.00 3.16 -19.16
CA LYS A 178 -27.48 2.20 -18.15
C LYS A 178 -27.57 2.82 -16.76
N GLN A 179 -26.58 3.64 -16.38
CA GLN A 179 -26.56 4.33 -15.09
C GLN A 179 -27.54 5.52 -15.04
N PHE A 180 -27.68 6.24 -16.16
CA PHE A 180 -28.48 7.45 -16.28
C PHE A 180 -29.50 7.32 -17.42
N PRO A 181 -30.58 6.55 -17.26
CA PRO A 181 -31.53 6.24 -18.32
C PRO A 181 -32.34 7.44 -18.82
N TYR A 182 -32.33 8.55 -18.10
CA TYR A 182 -33.02 9.79 -18.44
C TYR A 182 -32.28 10.69 -19.44
N ILE A 183 -31.02 10.35 -19.81
CA ILE A 183 -30.25 11.13 -20.76
C ILE A 183 -30.86 11.03 -22.16
N THR A 184 -31.02 12.17 -22.82
CA THR A 184 -31.54 12.27 -24.18
C THR A 184 -30.51 11.90 -25.24
N GLY A 185 -30.99 11.58 -26.47
CA GLY A 185 -30.10 11.26 -27.59
C GLY A 185 -29.15 12.39 -27.97
N ASP A 186 -29.64 13.63 -27.95
CA ASP A 186 -28.87 14.85 -28.29
C ASP A 186 -27.75 15.08 -27.26
N GLU A 187 -27.99 14.80 -25.99
CA GLU A 187 -26.98 14.88 -24.93
C GLU A 187 -25.90 13.79 -25.10
N LEU A 188 -26.30 12.58 -25.51
CA LEU A 188 -25.36 11.50 -25.82
C LEU A 188 -24.45 11.86 -27.01
N GLU A 189 -25.01 12.45 -28.08
CA GLU A 189 -24.23 12.92 -29.22
C GLU A 189 -23.21 14.01 -28.83
N THR A 190 -23.65 14.89 -27.91
CA THR A 190 -22.73 15.92 -27.37
C THR A 190 -21.59 15.30 -26.59
N MET A 191 -21.84 14.24 -25.83
CA MET A 191 -20.80 13.51 -25.07
C MET A 191 -19.80 12.82 -25.99
N VAL A 192 -20.24 12.24 -27.11
CA VAL A 192 -19.36 11.62 -28.10
C VAL A 192 -18.34 12.61 -28.68
N ARG A 193 -18.68 13.91 -28.75
CA ARG A 193 -17.76 14.95 -29.23
C ARG A 193 -16.60 15.24 -28.26
N TYR A 194 -16.70 14.81 -27.01
CA TYR A 194 -15.66 14.97 -26.00
C TYR A 194 -15.11 13.60 -25.54
N PRO A 195 -14.52 12.80 -26.46
CA PRO A 195 -13.89 11.55 -26.08
C PRO A 195 -12.79 11.85 -25.08
N GLY A 196 -12.69 11.03 -24.05
CA GLY A 196 -11.66 11.15 -23.05
C GLY A 196 -10.27 11.10 -23.72
N ARG A 197 -9.53 12.19 -23.66
CA ARG A 197 -8.12 12.17 -24.03
C ARG A 197 -7.39 11.35 -22.98
N GLN A 198 -7.23 10.07 -23.21
CA GLN A 198 -6.24 9.28 -22.49
C GLN A 198 -4.85 9.84 -22.83
N GLY A 199 -4.29 10.57 -21.86
CA GLY A 199 -2.90 10.99 -21.96
C GLY A 199 -1.98 9.76 -22.04
N TYR A 200 -1.17 9.68 -23.07
CA TYR A 200 0.05 8.90 -23.23
C TYR A 200 0.01 7.36 -23.38
N ILE A 201 -1.11 6.69 -23.24
CA ILE A 201 -1.19 5.26 -23.60
C ILE A 201 -2.23 5.10 -24.71
N SER A 202 -1.87 5.45 -25.93
CA SER A 202 -2.64 5.03 -27.10
C SER A 202 -2.41 3.54 -27.33
N ASN A 203 -3.21 2.72 -26.71
CA ASN A 203 -3.33 1.33 -27.11
C ASN A 203 -4.22 1.33 -28.37
N PRO A 204 -3.71 0.97 -29.56
CA PRO A 204 -4.47 1.07 -30.81
C PRO A 204 -5.70 0.16 -30.86
N ASN A 205 -5.90 -0.68 -29.86
CA ASN A 205 -7.04 -1.60 -29.73
C ASN A 205 -8.08 -1.15 -28.67
N MET A 206 -7.93 0.04 -28.09
CA MET A 206 -8.97 0.55 -27.20
C MET A 206 -10.01 1.34 -27.99
N ASP A 207 -11.28 1.00 -27.76
CA ASP A 207 -12.44 1.68 -28.34
C ASP A 207 -12.35 3.19 -28.12
N ASN A 208 -12.44 3.93 -29.24
CA ASN A 208 -12.49 5.40 -29.24
C ASN A 208 -13.75 5.99 -28.59
N ASP A 209 -14.64 5.15 -28.06
CA ASP A 209 -15.95 5.52 -27.51
C ASP A 209 -15.96 5.68 -25.99
N LEU A 210 -14.79 5.73 -25.35
CA LEU A 210 -14.69 5.96 -23.91
C LEU A 210 -14.85 7.45 -23.57
N VAL A 211 -15.79 7.74 -22.70
CA VAL A 211 -16.06 9.07 -22.16
C VAL A 211 -15.52 9.13 -20.72
N GLN A 212 -14.80 10.20 -20.40
CA GLN A 212 -14.37 10.46 -19.04
C GLN A 212 -15.46 11.12 -18.24
N VAL A 213 -15.83 10.50 -17.14
CA VAL A 213 -16.88 10.96 -16.22
C VAL A 213 -16.27 11.18 -14.85
N LEU A 214 -16.43 12.38 -14.31
CA LEU A 214 -16.03 12.74 -12.96
C LEU A 214 -17.16 12.46 -11.99
N TYR A 215 -16.96 11.55 -11.06
CA TYR A 215 -17.78 11.36 -9.87
C TYR A 215 -17.15 12.15 -8.74
N PHE A 216 -17.88 13.04 -8.11
CA PHE A 216 -17.33 13.90 -7.06
C PHE A 216 -18.29 14.09 -5.90
N GLU A 217 -17.73 14.35 -4.76
CA GLU A 217 -18.43 14.70 -3.54
C GLU A 217 -17.80 15.95 -2.93
N TYR A 218 -18.61 16.80 -2.32
CA TYR A 218 -18.10 17.97 -1.60
C TYR A 218 -18.96 18.29 -0.39
N LYS A 219 -18.28 18.78 0.66
CA LYS A 219 -18.90 19.25 1.89
C LYS A 219 -19.37 20.68 1.75
N THR A 220 -20.54 20.96 2.27
CA THR A 220 -21.06 22.33 2.41
C THR A 220 -21.86 22.44 3.71
N TYR A 221 -22.27 23.65 4.05
CA TYR A 221 -23.02 23.90 5.27
C TYR A 221 -24.48 24.20 4.94
N VAL A 222 -25.36 23.64 5.76
CA VAL A 222 -26.79 23.93 5.75
C VAL A 222 -27.21 24.32 7.15
N ASP A 223 -28.00 25.38 7.27
CA ASP A 223 -28.53 25.83 8.55
C ASP A 223 -29.78 25.02 8.91
N GLN A 224 -29.72 24.34 10.06
CA GLN A 224 -30.89 23.73 10.67
C GLN A 224 -31.54 24.73 11.62
N VAL A 225 -32.76 25.08 11.34
CA VAL A 225 -33.54 26.03 12.13
C VAL A 225 -34.55 25.28 12.99
N PHE A 226 -34.52 25.56 14.30
CA PHE A 226 -35.42 24.98 15.28
C PHE A 226 -36.26 26.06 15.92
N LYS A 227 -37.55 25.76 16.06
CA LYS A 227 -38.47 26.52 16.91
C LYS A 227 -38.58 25.82 18.25
N ILE A 228 -38.05 26.41 19.31
CA ILE A 228 -38.17 25.94 20.67
C ILE A 228 -39.36 26.66 21.32
N LYS A 229 -40.36 25.91 21.71
CA LYS A 229 -41.53 26.45 22.42
C LYS A 229 -41.46 26.05 23.88
N ARG A 230 -41.53 27.04 24.78
CA ARG A 230 -41.68 26.84 26.21
C ARG A 230 -43.16 26.69 26.55
N THR A 231 -43.53 25.68 27.29
CA THR A 231 -44.86 25.46 27.81
C THR A 231 -44.91 25.97 29.26
N ASP A 232 -46.11 26.37 29.70
CA ASP A 232 -46.33 26.87 31.06
C ASP A 232 -45.95 25.85 32.16
N GLN A 233 -45.77 24.60 31.79
CA GLN A 233 -45.31 23.51 32.67
C GLN A 233 -43.79 23.30 32.65
N GLY A 234 -43.02 24.20 32.00
CA GLY A 234 -41.56 24.10 31.88
C GLY A 234 -41.05 23.07 30.88
N LEU A 235 -41.93 22.42 30.11
CA LEU A 235 -41.53 21.48 29.06
C LEU A 235 -41.14 22.24 27.78
N GLU A 236 -39.97 21.95 27.24
CA GLU A 236 -39.51 22.49 25.99
C GLU A 236 -39.92 21.55 24.84
N LYS A 237 -40.60 22.09 23.83
CA LYS A 237 -40.95 21.38 22.60
C LYS A 237 -40.17 21.97 21.44
N THR A 238 -39.28 21.18 20.84
CA THR A 238 -38.46 21.57 19.72
C THR A 238 -39.07 21.05 18.40
N LEU A 239 -39.22 21.93 17.41
CA LEU A 239 -39.73 21.60 16.09
C LEU A 239 -38.73 22.12 15.05
N GLN A 240 -38.26 21.26 14.17
CA GLN A 240 -37.45 21.67 13.03
C GLN A 240 -38.30 22.43 12.03
N LYS A 241 -37.78 23.52 11.48
CA LYS A 241 -38.40 24.40 10.49
C LYS A 241 -37.49 24.54 9.27
N GLU A 242 -38.08 25.13 8.20
CA GLU A 242 -37.31 25.49 7.02
C GLU A 242 -36.30 26.59 7.30
N ASP A 243 -35.22 26.67 6.50
CA ASP A 243 -34.07 27.55 6.73
C ASP A 243 -34.46 29.05 6.79
N PHE A 244 -35.46 29.46 6.02
CA PHE A 244 -35.97 30.83 5.97
C PHE A 244 -37.05 31.13 7.03
N PHE A 245 -37.29 30.22 7.96
CA PHE A 245 -38.22 30.47 9.05
C PHE A 245 -37.69 31.60 9.95
N ASN A 246 -38.26 32.79 9.83
CA ASN A 246 -37.94 33.94 10.63
C ASN A 246 -39.21 34.58 11.20
N PRO A 247 -39.79 33.97 12.23
CA PRO A 247 -41.02 34.52 12.82
C PRO A 247 -40.74 35.80 13.61
N PRO A 248 -41.76 36.65 13.80
CA PRO A 248 -41.61 37.77 14.71
C PRO A 248 -41.29 37.31 16.13
N PRO A 249 -40.49 38.09 16.93
CA PRO A 249 -40.16 37.74 18.28
C PRO A 249 -41.41 37.51 19.13
N SER A 250 -41.44 36.46 19.92
CA SER A 250 -42.55 36.08 20.81
C SER A 250 -41.98 35.49 22.09
N ASP A 251 -42.57 35.82 23.23
CA ASP A 251 -42.18 35.33 24.54
C ASP A 251 -42.40 33.77 24.69
N ASN A 252 -43.23 33.19 23.82
CA ASN A 252 -43.59 31.77 23.88
C ASN A 252 -42.69 30.86 23.08
N PHE A 253 -41.82 31.37 22.25
CA PHE A 253 -40.89 30.55 21.47
C PHE A 253 -39.61 31.27 21.09
N GLU A 254 -38.56 30.52 20.95
CA GLU A 254 -37.24 30.98 20.55
C GLU A 254 -36.84 30.28 19.22
N ARG A 255 -36.18 31.04 18.32
CA ARG A 255 -35.56 30.51 17.12
C ARG A 255 -34.11 30.24 17.41
N VAL A 256 -33.72 28.97 17.27
CA VAL A 256 -32.32 28.57 17.39
C VAL A 256 -31.90 27.97 16.07
N SER A 257 -30.79 28.41 15.51
CA SER A 257 -30.18 27.84 14.31
C SER A 257 -28.80 27.28 14.62
N ARG A 258 -28.49 26.16 14.00
CA ARG A 258 -27.15 25.61 13.99
C ARG A 258 -26.76 25.26 12.56
N SER A 259 -25.49 25.49 12.24
CA SER A 259 -24.94 25.11 10.95
C SER A 259 -24.40 23.67 11.03
N ILE A 260 -24.79 22.84 10.11
CA ILE A 260 -24.29 21.46 10.00
C ILE A 260 -23.69 21.24 8.64
N GLU A 261 -22.64 20.43 8.59
CA GLU A 261 -22.08 19.96 7.34
C GLU A 261 -23.01 18.95 6.67
N VAL A 262 -23.11 19.06 5.35
CA VAL A 262 -23.82 18.11 4.49
C VAL A 262 -22.95 17.78 3.28
N LEU A 263 -23.16 16.58 2.74
CA LEU A 263 -22.42 16.08 1.61
C LEU A 263 -23.31 16.13 0.36
N TYR A 264 -22.82 16.75 -0.70
CA TYR A 264 -23.41 16.69 -2.03
C TYR A 264 -22.59 15.77 -2.92
N SER A 265 -23.25 14.95 -3.70
CA SER A 265 -22.65 14.12 -4.73
C SER A 265 -23.06 14.59 -6.11
N GLY A 266 -22.13 14.54 -7.06
CA GLY A 266 -22.39 14.92 -8.43
C GLY A 266 -21.64 14.05 -9.43
N VAL A 267 -22.16 13.99 -10.64
CA VAL A 267 -21.56 13.25 -11.75
C VAL A 267 -21.54 14.17 -12.97
N LYS A 268 -20.35 14.41 -13.52
CA LYS A 268 -20.13 15.32 -14.64
C LYS A 268 -19.30 14.68 -15.74
N VAL A 269 -19.70 14.91 -16.98
CA VAL A 269 -18.88 14.52 -18.14
C VAL A 269 -17.74 15.52 -18.30
N MET A 270 -16.51 15.03 -18.38
CA MET A 270 -15.32 15.86 -18.54
C MET A 270 -15.28 16.48 -19.93
N GLY A 271 -15.02 17.80 -19.99
CA GLY A 271 -14.99 18.57 -21.24
C GLY A 271 -16.35 18.98 -21.78
N ALA A 272 -17.45 18.38 -21.32
CA ALA A 272 -18.80 18.77 -21.68
C ALA A 272 -19.47 19.64 -20.60
N PRO A 273 -20.40 20.51 -20.99
CA PRO A 273 -21.15 21.34 -20.02
C PRO A 273 -22.15 20.54 -19.18
N GLN A 274 -22.50 19.32 -19.61
CA GLN A 274 -23.53 18.51 -18.97
C GLN A 274 -23.11 18.00 -17.59
N MET A 275 -24.02 18.20 -16.63
CA MET A 275 -24.03 17.56 -15.33
C MET A 275 -25.03 16.41 -15.37
N LEU A 276 -24.57 15.19 -15.17
CA LEU A 276 -25.45 14.01 -15.23
C LEU A 276 -26.29 13.88 -13.97
N GLU A 277 -25.72 14.13 -12.83
CA GLU A 277 -26.40 14.08 -11.54
C GLU A 277 -25.80 15.10 -10.58
N TRP A 278 -26.64 15.69 -9.76
CA TRP A 278 -26.24 16.52 -8.63
C TRP A 278 -27.33 16.46 -7.57
N LYS A 279 -27.00 15.85 -6.44
CA LYS A 279 -27.97 15.63 -5.36
C LYS A 279 -27.30 15.65 -4.00
N LEU A 280 -28.10 15.88 -2.96
CA LEU A 280 -27.69 15.67 -1.58
C LEU A 280 -27.45 14.17 -1.38
N ALA A 281 -26.33 13.80 -0.78
CA ALA A 281 -26.01 12.40 -0.49
C ALA A 281 -27.04 11.80 0.48
N GLU A 282 -27.60 10.66 0.12
CA GLU A 282 -28.67 10.02 0.90
C GLU A 282 -28.10 9.34 2.17
N ASN A 283 -26.87 8.81 2.08
CA ASN A 283 -26.22 8.01 3.13
C ASN A 283 -25.01 8.78 3.71
N MET A 284 -25.30 9.85 4.45
CA MET A 284 -24.26 10.62 5.12
C MET A 284 -23.90 9.98 6.46
N THR A 285 -22.64 9.59 6.62
CA THR A 285 -22.09 9.15 7.91
C THR A 285 -21.49 10.35 8.65
N ARG A 286 -21.60 10.33 9.96
CA ARG A 286 -21.11 11.42 10.82
C ARG A 286 -20.18 10.87 11.89
N PRO A 287 -19.04 11.55 12.16
CA PRO A 287 -18.14 11.10 13.22
C PRO A 287 -18.85 11.18 14.57
N LYS A 288 -18.62 10.17 15.42
CA LYS A 288 -19.18 10.12 16.77
C LYS A 288 -18.73 11.26 17.66
N SER A 289 -17.56 11.82 17.38
CA SER A 289 -16.98 12.93 18.14
C SER A 289 -17.71 14.26 17.88
N ASP A 290 -18.21 14.48 16.68
CA ASP A 290 -18.87 15.73 16.28
C ASP A 290 -19.95 15.48 15.23
N LEU A 291 -21.20 15.40 15.66
CA LEU A 291 -22.36 15.18 14.81
C LEU A 291 -22.68 16.34 13.86
N THR A 292 -22.01 17.48 14.00
CA THR A 292 -22.16 18.62 13.06
C THR A 292 -21.32 18.43 11.80
N LYS A 293 -20.30 17.57 11.84
CA LYS A 293 -19.45 17.22 10.70
C LYS A 293 -20.02 16.03 9.92
N VAL A 294 -19.56 15.87 8.68
CA VAL A 294 -19.91 14.74 7.82
C VAL A 294 -18.63 14.08 7.30
N ASN A 295 -18.61 12.75 7.27
CA ASN A 295 -17.52 12.00 6.65
C ASN A 295 -17.73 11.94 5.13
N MET A 296 -16.63 11.87 4.38
CA MET A 296 -16.68 11.54 2.96
C MET A 296 -16.97 10.04 2.79
N ASN A 297 -17.56 9.67 1.65
CA ASN A 297 -17.68 8.25 1.30
C ASN A 297 -16.37 7.66 0.71
N TYR A 298 -15.32 8.45 0.67
CA TYR A 298 -13.98 8.06 0.27
C TYR A 298 -13.07 8.01 1.48
N ALA A 299 -12.48 6.85 1.74
CA ALA A 299 -11.40 6.69 2.70
C ALA A 299 -10.06 6.75 1.96
N ILE A 300 -9.22 7.70 2.33
CA ILE A 300 -7.92 7.96 1.68
C ILE A 300 -6.85 8.02 2.75
N CYS A 301 -5.71 7.44 2.47
CA CYS A 301 -4.56 7.52 3.35
C CYS A 301 -3.25 7.63 2.57
N ALA A 302 -2.39 8.58 2.96
CA ALA A 302 -1.04 8.74 2.45
C ALA A 302 -0.08 8.93 3.64
N PRO A 303 0.53 7.85 4.16
CA PRO A 303 1.29 7.88 5.42
C PRO A 303 2.49 8.85 5.41
N ASN A 304 3.07 9.07 4.26
CA ASN A 304 4.22 9.96 4.09
C ASN A 304 3.84 11.25 3.34
N LEU A 305 2.71 11.84 3.72
CA LEU A 305 2.31 13.15 3.22
C LEU A 305 3.05 14.25 4.00
N TYR A 306 3.77 15.10 3.29
CA TYR A 306 4.43 16.27 3.87
C TYR A 306 4.30 17.47 2.96
N GLN A 307 3.69 18.54 3.46
CA GLN A 307 3.44 19.78 2.71
C GLN A 307 2.77 19.55 1.34
N GLY A 308 1.77 18.69 1.31
CA GLY A 308 1.05 18.32 0.08
C GLY A 308 1.84 17.41 -0.89
N ARG A 309 3.04 16.97 -0.52
CA ARG A 309 3.83 16.01 -1.30
C ARG A 309 3.70 14.62 -0.72
N ILE A 310 3.38 13.68 -1.56
CA ILE A 310 3.30 12.26 -1.22
C ILE A 310 4.64 11.62 -1.58
N ASP A 311 5.24 10.94 -0.62
CA ASP A 311 6.49 10.22 -0.79
C ASP A 311 6.22 8.71 -0.69
N SER A 312 6.65 7.95 -1.72
CA SER A 312 6.45 6.51 -1.79
C SER A 312 7.77 5.75 -1.58
N LEU A 313 7.65 4.48 -1.20
CA LEU A 313 8.82 3.61 -1.08
C LEU A 313 9.54 3.48 -2.44
N VAL A 314 8.78 3.29 -3.52
CA VAL A 314 9.32 3.17 -4.88
C VAL A 314 9.94 4.49 -5.32
N GLY A 315 9.31 5.63 -5.03
CA GLY A 315 9.87 6.95 -5.36
C GLY A 315 11.28 7.16 -4.80
N ARG A 316 11.53 6.68 -3.58
CA ARG A 316 12.86 6.79 -2.93
C ARG A 316 13.94 5.95 -3.61
N ILE A 317 13.59 4.85 -4.25
CA ILE A 317 14.56 3.90 -4.81
C ILE A 317 14.71 3.98 -6.32
N THR A 318 13.84 4.72 -7.01
CA THR A 318 13.81 4.80 -8.48
C THR A 318 15.16 5.23 -9.05
N SER A 319 15.79 6.25 -8.47
CA SER A 319 17.10 6.74 -8.92
C SER A 319 18.20 5.68 -8.83
N PHE A 320 18.21 4.88 -7.77
CA PHE A 320 19.18 3.79 -7.61
C PHE A 320 18.90 2.64 -8.56
N ALA A 321 17.63 2.32 -8.82
CA ALA A 321 17.22 1.33 -9.81
C ALA A 321 17.65 1.73 -11.21
N ASP A 322 17.55 3.00 -11.59
CA ASP A 322 18.04 3.53 -12.87
C ASP A 322 19.56 3.38 -13.00
N MET A 323 20.30 3.64 -11.92
CA MET A 323 21.75 3.44 -11.90
C MET A 323 22.13 1.96 -12.01
N ILE A 324 21.37 1.05 -11.45
CA ILE A 324 21.52 -0.40 -11.63
C ILE A 324 21.30 -0.80 -13.09
N GLN A 325 20.25 -0.29 -13.72
CA GLN A 325 19.98 -0.51 -15.14
C GLN A 325 21.14 -0.03 -16.01
N LEU A 326 21.63 1.18 -15.77
CA LEU A 326 22.74 1.75 -16.49
C LEU A 326 24.02 0.92 -16.30
N THR A 327 24.29 0.49 -15.07
CA THR A 327 25.45 -0.36 -14.76
C THR A 327 25.35 -1.72 -15.45
N SER A 328 24.16 -2.33 -15.49
CA SER A 328 23.90 -3.57 -16.21
C SER A 328 24.12 -3.42 -17.71
N LEU A 329 23.64 -2.33 -18.32
CA LEU A 329 23.88 -2.03 -19.75
C LEU A 329 25.37 -1.84 -20.04
N LYS A 330 26.09 -1.12 -19.19
CA LYS A 330 27.54 -0.95 -19.34
C LYS A 330 28.28 -2.29 -19.21
N LEU A 331 27.86 -3.14 -18.28
CA LEU A 331 28.44 -4.48 -18.11
C LEU A 331 28.24 -5.30 -19.40
N GLN A 332 27.01 -5.31 -19.96
CA GLN A 332 26.74 -5.99 -21.23
C GLN A 332 27.60 -5.45 -22.37
N GLN A 333 27.78 -4.13 -22.47
CA GLN A 333 28.63 -3.53 -23.49
C GLN A 333 30.11 -3.92 -23.33
N VAL A 334 30.61 -3.98 -22.08
CA VAL A 334 31.97 -4.43 -21.82
C VAL A 334 32.15 -5.89 -22.22
N ILE A 335 31.21 -6.75 -21.83
CA ILE A 335 31.22 -8.19 -22.17
C ILE A 335 31.17 -8.41 -23.69
N GLN A 336 30.30 -7.65 -24.40
CA GLN A 336 30.21 -7.74 -25.86
C GLN A 336 31.46 -7.29 -26.59
N ARG A 337 32.23 -6.38 -25.97
CA ARG A 337 33.52 -5.86 -26.55
C ARG A 337 34.72 -6.66 -26.07
N MET A 338 34.52 -7.63 -25.18
CA MET A 338 35.60 -8.53 -24.80
C MET A 338 35.99 -9.38 -26.00
N VAL A 339 37.18 -9.15 -26.44
CA VAL A 339 37.86 -10.05 -27.38
C VAL A 339 38.57 -11.09 -26.51
N PRO A 340 38.49 -12.38 -26.83
CA PRO A 340 39.33 -13.39 -26.18
C PRO A 340 40.78 -12.95 -26.18
N ASP A 341 41.51 -13.31 -25.13
CA ASP A 341 42.95 -12.99 -25.08
C ASP A 341 43.60 -13.47 -26.36
N GLY A 342 44.12 -12.50 -27.08
CA GLY A 342 44.76 -12.71 -28.38
C GLY A 342 46.28 -12.71 -28.24
N VAL A 343 46.91 -13.16 -29.27
CA VAL A 343 48.39 -13.08 -29.34
C VAL A 343 48.77 -12.12 -30.50
N PHE A 344 49.66 -11.25 -30.21
CA PHE A 344 50.36 -10.52 -31.28
C PHE A 344 51.50 -11.38 -31.79
N VAL A 345 51.47 -11.69 -33.05
CA VAL A 345 52.46 -12.52 -33.73
C VAL A 345 53.25 -11.63 -34.69
N ASP A 346 54.52 -11.46 -34.41
CA ASP A 346 55.45 -10.89 -35.36
C ASP A 346 55.91 -12.01 -36.30
N VAL A 347 55.35 -11.97 -37.52
CA VAL A 347 55.60 -12.99 -38.54
C VAL A 347 57.08 -12.97 -39.00
N ASP A 348 57.67 -11.81 -39.12
CA ASP A 348 59.06 -11.63 -39.56
C ASP A 348 60.01 -12.07 -38.42
N GLY A 349 59.72 -11.68 -37.18
CA GLY A 349 60.47 -12.09 -36.01
C GLY A 349 60.39 -13.62 -35.77
N LEU A 350 59.23 -14.24 -36.08
CA LEU A 350 59.08 -15.69 -35.97
C LEU A 350 59.87 -16.47 -37.03
N ALA A 351 59.95 -15.92 -38.25
CA ALA A 351 60.71 -16.49 -39.34
C ALA A 351 62.21 -16.38 -39.13
N GLU A 352 62.67 -15.44 -38.32
CA GLU A 352 64.08 -15.27 -37.97
C GLU A 352 64.58 -16.18 -36.82
N VAL A 353 63.67 -16.88 -36.10
CA VAL A 353 64.05 -17.73 -34.98
C VAL A 353 64.65 -19.02 -35.52
N ASP A 354 65.94 -19.23 -35.32
CA ASP A 354 66.67 -20.44 -35.66
C ASP A 354 66.37 -21.59 -34.64
N LEU A 355 65.99 -22.75 -35.17
CA LEU A 355 65.79 -24.01 -34.38
C LEU A 355 67.09 -24.65 -33.94
N GLY A 356 68.22 -24.15 -34.37
CA GLY A 356 69.54 -24.63 -34.05
C GLY A 356 70.06 -25.73 -34.96
N ASN A 357 69.37 -25.93 -36.09
CA ASN A 357 69.72 -26.87 -37.15
C ASN A 357 70.01 -26.13 -38.48
N GLY A 358 70.13 -24.80 -38.43
CA GLY A 358 70.24 -23.96 -39.63
C GLY A 358 68.91 -23.83 -40.40
N THR A 359 67.81 -24.24 -39.80
CA THR A 359 66.45 -24.11 -40.34
C THR A 359 65.66 -23.19 -39.44
N ASN A 360 64.96 -22.25 -40.05
CA ASN A 360 64.10 -21.30 -39.33
C ASN A 360 62.68 -21.87 -39.12
N TYR A 361 61.94 -21.39 -38.12
CA TYR A 361 60.57 -21.76 -37.89
C TYR A 361 59.70 -21.38 -39.08
N ASN A 362 58.80 -22.32 -39.47
CA ASN A 362 57.67 -21.96 -40.24
C ASN A 362 56.66 -21.23 -39.31
N PRO A 363 56.29 -19.98 -39.56
CA PRO A 363 55.38 -19.24 -38.69
C PRO A 363 54.10 -19.96 -38.39
N GLN A 364 53.57 -20.73 -39.33
CA GLN A 364 52.32 -21.50 -39.18
C GLN A 364 52.49 -22.71 -38.24
N GLU A 365 53.59 -23.37 -38.24
CA GLU A 365 53.89 -24.51 -37.35
C GLU A 365 54.14 -24.01 -35.91
N ALA A 366 54.85 -22.89 -35.76
CA ALA A 366 55.08 -22.28 -34.46
C ALA A 366 53.78 -21.80 -33.81
N LEU A 367 52.85 -21.22 -34.58
CA LEU A 367 51.52 -20.86 -34.11
C LEU A 367 50.71 -22.09 -33.68
N ASN A 368 50.73 -23.15 -34.49
CA ASN A 368 50.04 -24.39 -34.16
C ASN A 368 50.61 -25.03 -32.89
N MET A 369 51.90 -25.00 -32.69
CA MET A 369 52.55 -25.46 -31.49
C MET A 369 52.18 -24.62 -30.25
N TYR A 370 52.13 -23.28 -30.41
CA TYR A 370 51.67 -22.37 -29.37
C TYR A 370 50.25 -22.70 -28.93
N PHE A 371 49.31 -22.84 -29.89
CA PHE A 371 47.92 -23.17 -29.54
C PHE A 371 47.71 -24.54 -28.96
N GLN A 372 48.60 -25.51 -29.27
CA GLN A 372 48.52 -26.87 -28.73
C GLN A 372 49.18 -27.02 -27.39
N THR A 373 50.34 -26.39 -27.20
CA THR A 373 51.19 -26.61 -25.99
C THR A 373 51.31 -25.40 -25.10
N GLY A 374 50.82 -24.22 -25.54
CA GLY A 374 50.99 -22.95 -24.82
C GLY A 374 52.41 -22.40 -24.80
N SER A 375 53.32 -23.00 -25.53
CA SER A 375 54.75 -22.63 -25.50
C SER A 375 55.38 -22.70 -26.88
N ILE A 376 56.38 -21.84 -27.12
CA ILE A 376 57.25 -21.91 -28.29
C ILE A 376 58.68 -22.09 -27.76
N VAL A 377 59.32 -23.09 -28.30
CA VAL A 377 60.71 -23.42 -27.95
C VAL A 377 61.62 -22.90 -28.99
N GLY A 378 62.54 -21.94 -28.63
CA GLY A 378 63.54 -21.37 -29.50
C GLY A 378 64.89 -21.36 -28.84
N ARG A 379 65.99 -21.23 -29.59
CA ARG A 379 67.33 -21.02 -29.08
C ARG A 379 67.68 -19.57 -28.87
N SER A 380 68.41 -19.24 -27.79
CA SER A 380 68.84 -17.92 -27.50
C SER A 380 70.09 -17.47 -28.35
N LEU A 381 70.75 -18.43 -28.93
CA LEU A 381 71.94 -18.22 -29.80
C LEU A 381 71.72 -18.92 -31.13
N THR A 382 72.14 -18.27 -32.21
CA THR A 382 72.20 -18.90 -33.56
C THR A 382 73.31 -19.94 -33.63
N GLN A 383 73.32 -20.74 -34.71
CA GLN A 383 74.36 -21.73 -34.92
C GLN A 383 75.80 -21.15 -34.98
N ASP A 384 75.90 -19.92 -35.37
CA ASP A 384 77.17 -19.17 -35.49
C ASP A 384 77.55 -18.48 -34.16
N GLY A 385 76.80 -18.65 -33.08
CA GLY A 385 77.09 -18.13 -31.76
C GLY A 385 76.59 -16.68 -31.50
N ASP A 386 75.92 -16.08 -32.47
CA ASP A 386 75.31 -14.76 -32.28
C ASP A 386 73.98 -14.82 -31.55
N PRO A 387 73.63 -13.80 -30.77
CA PRO A 387 72.33 -13.77 -30.08
C PRO A 387 71.19 -13.78 -31.09
N ASN A 388 70.26 -14.69 -30.92
CA ASN A 388 69.10 -14.83 -31.76
C ASN A 388 68.25 -13.53 -31.69
N ARG A 389 68.12 -12.85 -32.85
CA ARG A 389 67.51 -11.50 -32.92
C ARG A 389 66.02 -11.49 -32.78
N GLY A 390 65.37 -12.64 -32.69
CA GLY A 390 63.92 -12.72 -32.46
C GLY A 390 63.56 -12.15 -31.10
N LYS A 391 63.13 -10.92 -31.06
CA LYS A 391 62.58 -10.27 -29.86
C LYS A 391 61.16 -10.77 -29.64
N VAL A 392 61.02 -11.71 -28.69
CA VAL A 392 59.70 -12.18 -28.23
C VAL A 392 58.70 -12.17 -29.38
N PRO A 393 58.71 -13.15 -30.31
CA PRO A 393 57.94 -13.14 -31.53
C PRO A 393 56.46 -13.28 -31.30
N ILE A 394 56.03 -13.65 -30.10
CA ILE A 394 54.64 -13.74 -29.70
C ILE A 394 54.48 -13.01 -28.37
N GLN A 395 53.59 -12.05 -28.35
CA GLN A 395 53.18 -11.33 -27.14
C GLN A 395 51.70 -11.60 -26.89
N GLU A 396 51.40 -12.06 -25.68
CA GLU A 396 50.02 -12.14 -25.22
C GLU A 396 49.40 -10.73 -25.08
N LEU A 397 48.37 -10.48 -25.81
CA LEU A 397 47.53 -9.30 -25.61
C LEU A 397 46.61 -9.59 -24.44
N GLN A 398 47.12 -9.37 -23.21
CA GLN A 398 46.32 -9.52 -22.03
C GLN A 398 45.19 -8.50 -22.00
N SER A 399 43.95 -8.93 -22.04
CA SER A 399 42.74 -8.15 -21.81
C SER A 399 42.55 -7.76 -20.33
N SER A 400 43.64 -7.63 -19.57
CA SER A 400 43.62 -7.37 -18.12
C SER A 400 42.79 -6.12 -17.71
N SER A 401 42.64 -5.15 -18.63
CA SER A 401 41.81 -3.98 -18.37
C SER A 401 40.31 -4.27 -18.39
N ALA A 402 39.87 -5.34 -19.06
CA ALA A 402 38.46 -5.72 -19.12
C ALA A 402 38.02 -6.38 -17.80
N ASN A 403 38.82 -7.27 -17.22
CA ASN A 403 38.51 -7.91 -15.95
C ASN A 403 38.39 -6.89 -14.82
N GLY A 404 39.27 -5.90 -14.75
CA GLY A 404 39.20 -4.83 -13.76
C GLY A 404 37.93 -3.97 -13.90
N LYS A 405 37.53 -3.68 -15.15
CA LYS A 405 36.30 -2.93 -15.43
C LYS A 405 35.04 -3.74 -15.06
N ILE A 406 35.00 -5.02 -15.38
CA ILE A 406 33.90 -5.91 -15.01
C ILE A 406 33.75 -5.97 -13.51
N GLN A 407 34.85 -6.23 -12.76
CA GLN A 407 34.83 -6.27 -11.31
C GLN A 407 34.37 -4.94 -10.69
N SER A 408 34.83 -3.81 -11.23
CA SER A 408 34.39 -2.49 -10.80
C SER A 408 32.88 -2.27 -11.04
N LEU A 409 32.34 -2.71 -12.18
CA LEU A 409 30.90 -2.61 -12.47
C LEU A 409 30.07 -3.53 -11.58
N ILE A 410 30.56 -4.73 -11.26
CA ILE A 410 29.89 -5.64 -10.31
C ILE A 410 29.87 -5.02 -8.92
N ASN A 411 30.96 -4.45 -8.45
CA ASN A 411 31.01 -3.77 -7.16
C ASN A 411 30.06 -2.55 -7.12
N THR A 412 29.96 -1.80 -8.23
CA THR A 412 29.04 -0.68 -8.38
C THR A 412 27.59 -1.15 -8.35
N TYR A 413 27.26 -2.27 -8.99
CA TYR A 413 25.94 -2.88 -8.95
C TYR A 413 25.55 -3.27 -7.51
N GLN A 414 26.47 -3.93 -6.80
CA GLN A 414 26.27 -4.34 -5.39
C GLN A 414 26.11 -3.13 -4.48
N TYR A 415 26.88 -2.06 -4.72
CA TYR A 415 26.78 -0.80 -3.97
C TYR A 415 25.36 -0.19 -4.12
N TYR A 416 24.84 -0.07 -5.35
CA TYR A 416 23.49 0.47 -5.53
C TYR A 416 22.41 -0.43 -4.96
N LEU A 417 22.59 -1.75 -5.02
CA LEU A 417 21.67 -2.70 -4.39
C LEU A 417 21.67 -2.53 -2.86
N GLN A 418 22.82 -2.32 -2.27
CA GLN A 418 22.95 -2.03 -0.84
C GLN A 418 22.29 -0.68 -0.49
N MET A 419 22.48 0.35 -1.31
CA MET A 419 21.82 1.66 -1.12
C MET A 419 20.29 1.53 -1.14
N ILE A 420 19.73 0.71 -2.02
CA ILE A 420 18.29 0.41 -2.01
C ILE A 420 17.85 -0.19 -0.66
N ARG A 421 18.61 -1.15 -0.14
CA ARG A 421 18.33 -1.77 1.16
C ARG A 421 18.41 -0.76 2.30
N ASP A 422 19.43 0.07 2.31
CA ASP A 422 19.65 1.07 3.35
C ASP A 422 18.55 2.13 3.37
N VAL A 423 18.13 2.62 2.19
CA VAL A 423 17.05 3.62 2.07
C VAL A 423 15.67 3.06 2.39
N THR A 424 15.41 1.80 2.05
CA THR A 424 14.12 1.15 2.32
C THR A 424 14.05 0.55 3.73
N GLY A 425 15.19 0.33 4.38
CA GLY A 425 15.29 -0.44 5.61
C GLY A 425 15.01 -1.94 5.43
N LEU A 426 14.95 -2.42 4.18
CA LEU A 426 14.76 -3.84 3.86
C LEU A 426 16.13 -4.51 3.84
N ASN A 427 16.39 -5.32 4.84
CA ASN A 427 17.66 -6.04 4.97
C ASN A 427 17.64 -7.41 4.28
N GLU A 428 18.81 -8.05 4.22
CA GLU A 428 19.01 -9.36 3.58
C GLU A 428 18.15 -10.48 4.19
N ALA A 429 17.87 -10.41 5.49
CA ALA A 429 17.02 -11.39 6.16
C ALA A 429 15.56 -11.39 5.64
N ARG A 430 15.11 -10.25 5.09
CA ARG A 430 13.74 -10.09 4.57
C ARG A 430 13.67 -10.21 3.05
N ASP A 431 14.74 -9.91 2.33
CA ASP A 431 14.77 -9.93 0.86
C ASP A 431 14.99 -11.34 0.26
N GLY A 432 15.10 -12.36 1.11
CA GLY A 432 15.33 -13.76 0.69
C GLY A 432 16.79 -14.06 0.31
N SER A 433 17.73 -13.14 0.57
CA SER A 433 19.16 -13.41 0.43
C SER A 433 19.63 -14.36 1.53
N VAL A 434 20.65 -15.14 1.25
CA VAL A 434 21.24 -16.04 2.25
C VAL A 434 22.00 -15.18 3.26
N PRO A 435 21.60 -15.17 4.53
CA PRO A 435 22.34 -14.42 5.56
C PRO A 435 23.77 -14.95 5.71
N ASP A 436 24.68 -14.10 6.18
CA ASP A 436 26.03 -14.52 6.49
C ASP A 436 26.01 -15.71 7.46
N LYS A 437 26.70 -16.78 7.10
CA LYS A 437 26.76 -18.03 7.88
C LYS A 437 27.34 -17.80 9.28
N ASN A 438 28.09 -16.74 9.48
CA ASN A 438 28.74 -16.39 10.74
C ASN A 438 27.90 -15.43 11.60
N ALA A 439 26.74 -14.95 11.10
CA ALA A 439 25.90 -14.05 11.86
C ALA A 439 25.14 -14.79 12.98
N LEU A 440 25.21 -14.26 14.20
CA LEU A 440 24.48 -14.79 15.34
C LEU A 440 22.98 -14.73 15.11
N VAL A 441 22.24 -15.79 15.46
CA VAL A 441 20.79 -15.90 15.31
C VAL A 441 20.06 -14.72 15.98
N GLY A 442 20.57 -14.21 17.11
CA GLY A 442 20.02 -13.04 17.77
C GLY A 442 20.12 -11.77 16.94
N VAL A 443 21.23 -11.57 16.24
CA VAL A 443 21.45 -10.42 15.36
C VAL A 443 20.51 -10.50 14.14
N GLN A 444 20.30 -11.69 13.56
CA GLN A 444 19.37 -11.89 12.44
C GLN A 444 17.93 -11.62 12.85
N LYS A 445 17.48 -12.08 14.04
CA LYS A 445 16.16 -11.77 14.55
C LYS A 445 15.95 -10.27 14.81
N LEU A 446 16.94 -9.61 15.38
CA LEU A 446 16.91 -8.16 15.60
C LEU A 446 16.87 -7.39 14.28
N ALA A 447 17.65 -7.81 13.29
CA ALA A 447 17.65 -7.22 11.94
C ALA A 447 16.28 -7.38 11.26
N ALA A 448 15.65 -8.56 11.35
CA ALA A 448 14.31 -8.80 10.83
C ALA A 448 13.24 -7.91 11.53
N ALA A 449 13.31 -7.78 12.85
CA ALA A 449 12.42 -6.93 13.63
C ALA A 449 12.57 -5.44 13.25
N ASN A 450 13.79 -4.95 13.09
CA ASN A 450 14.07 -3.58 12.67
C ASN A 450 13.54 -3.31 11.24
N SER A 451 13.70 -4.28 10.33
CA SER A 451 13.16 -4.17 8.97
C SER A 451 11.63 -4.13 8.93
N ASN A 452 10.95 -4.85 9.83
CA ASN A 452 9.50 -4.74 9.97
C ASN A 452 9.07 -3.36 10.48
N THR A 453 9.87 -2.74 11.36
CA THR A 453 9.61 -1.38 11.86
C THR A 453 9.68 -0.35 10.73
N ALA A 454 10.58 -0.50 9.76
CA ALA A 454 10.72 0.42 8.63
C ALA A 454 9.46 0.50 7.75
N THR A 455 8.68 -0.60 7.65
CA THR A 455 7.45 -0.67 6.85
C THR A 455 6.16 -0.58 7.68
N ARG A 456 6.27 -0.27 8.98
CA ARG A 456 5.14 -0.23 9.91
C ARG A 456 4.08 0.80 9.52
N HIS A 457 4.50 1.94 8.98
CA HIS A 457 3.59 2.99 8.51
C HIS A 457 2.64 2.51 7.40
N ILE A 458 3.08 1.61 6.53
CA ILE A 458 2.25 1.02 5.47
C ILE A 458 1.18 0.11 6.08
N LEU A 459 1.57 -0.73 7.06
CA LEU A 459 0.62 -1.57 7.79
C LEU A 459 -0.42 -0.73 8.54
N GLN A 460 0.02 0.33 9.21
CA GLN A 460 -0.88 1.25 9.93
C GLN A 460 -1.88 1.93 9.00
N SER A 461 -1.46 2.32 7.80
CA SER A 461 -2.36 2.89 6.79
C SER A 461 -3.41 1.90 6.30
N GLY A 462 -3.02 0.64 6.08
CA GLY A 462 -3.97 -0.42 5.73
C GLY A 462 -4.99 -0.67 6.84
N LEU A 463 -4.56 -0.67 8.11
CA LEU A 463 -5.44 -0.81 9.27
C LEU A 463 -6.39 0.39 9.41
N TYR A 464 -5.91 1.62 9.20
CA TYR A 464 -6.73 2.82 9.22
C TYR A 464 -7.82 2.76 8.14
N LEU A 465 -7.46 2.44 6.90
CA LEU A 465 -8.45 2.29 5.82
C LEU A 465 -9.47 1.18 6.11
N THR A 466 -9.05 0.09 6.74
CA THR A 466 -9.98 -0.98 7.16
C THR A 466 -10.93 -0.51 8.25
N GLN A 467 -10.45 0.30 9.19
CA GLN A 467 -11.28 0.89 10.25
C GLN A 467 -12.33 1.85 9.67
N GLU A 468 -11.93 2.75 8.76
CA GLU A 468 -12.85 3.68 8.09
C GLU A 468 -13.96 2.95 7.31
N VAL A 469 -13.63 1.81 6.69
CA VAL A 469 -14.64 0.98 6.01
C VAL A 469 -15.58 0.29 6.99
N ALA A 470 -15.11 -0.07 8.17
CA ALA A 470 -15.91 -0.75 9.20
C ALA A 470 -16.82 0.21 9.99
N GLU A 471 -16.48 1.50 10.06
CA GLU A 471 -17.31 2.56 10.68
C GLU A 471 -18.47 3.00 9.79
#